data_61ac503ebe1dfbd0e24923d4d029951f
#
_entry.id   61ac503ebe1dfbd0e24923d4d029951f
#
_cell.length_a   1.000
_cell.length_b   1.000
_cell.length_c   1.000
_cell.angle_alpha   90.00
_cell.angle_beta   90.00
_cell.angle_gamma   90.00
#
_symmetry.space_group_name_H-M   'P 1'
#
loop_
_entity.id
_entity.type
_entity.pdbx_description
1 polymer ?
#
loop_
_entity_poly.entity_id
_entity_poly.type
_entity_poly.pdbx_seq_one_letter_code
_entity_poly.pdbx_strand_id
1 'polypeptide(L)'
;HWKWATEPNPREKASFLKENILPMQESGQLNFLPTPKSGNYGFAHDLKMDVIFVDGHTEKQMLPVIQYQEKTIVFGADLIPTAGHIPQVYVMGYDTRPLLTMEEKGKFLKQCVDNDYLLFFEHDAHNELASLKMTEKGIRLDETFSMNEAFGY
;
A
#
# COMPACT_ATOMS: atom_id res chain seq x y z
N HIS A 1 12.20 -0.52 7.13
CA HIS A 1 12.19 0.35 5.94
C HIS A 1 13.27 1.43 5.96
N TRP A 2 13.44 2.20 7.06
CA TRP A 2 14.43 3.28 7.14
C TRP A 2 15.86 2.85 6.82
N LYS A 3 16.33 1.76 7.44
CA LYS A 3 17.66 1.22 7.11
C LYS A 3 17.78 0.85 5.63
N TRP A 4 16.75 0.24 5.07
CA TRP A 4 16.68 -0.12 3.66
C TRP A 4 16.73 1.12 2.75
N ALA A 5 15.99 2.17 3.10
CA ALA A 5 15.95 3.42 2.34
C ALA A 5 17.27 4.21 2.41
N THR A 6 17.97 4.17 3.54
CA THR A 6 19.25 4.89 3.73
C THR A 6 20.47 4.12 3.23
N GLU A 7 20.37 2.78 3.14
CA GLU A 7 21.40 1.88 2.63
C GLU A 7 20.83 0.95 1.55
N PRO A 8 20.26 1.53 0.46
CA PRO A 8 19.54 0.74 -0.53
C PRO A 8 20.46 -0.21 -1.29
N ASN A 9 19.92 -1.35 -1.71
CA ASN A 9 20.59 -2.21 -2.66
C ASN A 9 20.70 -1.56 -4.05
N PRO A 10 21.51 -2.09 -4.97
CA PRO A 10 21.71 -1.48 -6.29
C PRO A 10 20.43 -1.34 -7.12
N ARG A 11 19.42 -2.20 -6.92
CA ARG A 11 18.16 -2.18 -7.64
C ARG A 11 17.29 -0.98 -7.24
N GLU A 12 17.28 -0.64 -5.95
CA GLU A 12 16.40 0.39 -5.39
C GLU A 12 17.10 1.74 -5.18
N LYS A 13 18.42 1.81 -5.39
CA LYS A 13 19.21 3.01 -5.14
C LYS A 13 18.66 4.28 -5.83
N ALA A 14 18.10 4.13 -7.02
CA ALA A 14 17.54 5.26 -7.77
C ALA A 14 16.19 5.74 -7.21
N SER A 15 15.47 4.89 -6.46
CA SER A 15 14.17 5.21 -5.86
C SER A 15 14.31 5.87 -4.48
N PHE A 16 15.39 5.60 -3.75
CA PHE A 16 15.63 6.17 -2.42
C PHE A 16 16.63 7.33 -2.48
N LEU A 17 16.10 8.53 -2.68
CA LEU A 17 16.90 9.76 -2.74
C LEU A 17 17.17 10.28 -1.33
N LYS A 18 18.40 10.10 -0.83
CA LYS A 18 18.78 10.47 0.55
C LYS A 18 18.56 11.96 0.84
N GLU A 19 18.78 12.82 -0.15
CA GLU A 19 18.55 14.25 -0.07
C GLU A 19 17.09 14.63 0.24
N ASN A 20 16.15 13.74 -0.05
CA ASN A 20 14.72 13.94 0.24
C ASN A 20 14.32 13.41 1.62
N ILE A 21 14.99 12.38 2.13
CA ILE A 21 14.57 11.70 3.37
C ILE A 21 15.40 12.09 4.59
N LEU A 22 16.72 12.31 4.44
CA LEU A 22 17.59 12.66 5.58
C LEU A 22 17.20 13.98 6.27
N PRO A 23 16.82 15.05 5.55
CA PRO A 23 16.38 16.28 6.20
C PRO A 23 15.20 16.12 7.16
N MET A 24 14.29 15.17 6.90
CA MET A 24 13.17 14.86 7.81
C MET A 24 13.66 14.28 9.13
N GLN A 25 14.70 13.44 9.10
CA GLN A 25 15.32 12.91 10.32
C GLN A 25 16.10 13.99 11.07
N GLU A 26 16.92 14.76 10.35
CA GLU A 26 17.78 15.80 10.91
C GLU A 26 16.96 16.92 11.58
N SER A 27 15.78 17.25 11.04
CA SER A 27 14.86 18.24 11.61
C SER A 27 14.06 17.73 12.82
N GLY A 28 14.14 16.41 13.14
CA GLY A 28 13.36 15.79 14.20
C GLY A 28 11.89 15.57 13.86
N GLN A 29 11.50 15.71 12.59
CA GLN A 29 10.10 15.51 12.14
C GLN A 29 9.76 14.02 11.85
N LEU A 30 10.78 13.14 11.82
CA LEU A 30 10.60 11.73 11.52
C LEU A 30 10.31 10.93 12.80
N ASN A 31 9.15 10.28 12.83
CA ASN A 31 8.79 9.29 13.83
C ASN A 31 8.76 7.89 13.22
N PHE A 32 9.28 6.90 13.95
CA PHE A 32 9.31 5.52 13.49
C PHE A 32 8.13 4.73 14.03
N LEU A 33 7.45 4.02 13.13
CA LEU A 33 6.50 2.98 13.54
C LEU A 33 7.26 1.70 13.87
N PRO A 34 7.03 1.11 15.05
CA PRO A 34 7.59 -0.19 15.35
C PRO A 34 6.96 -1.25 14.44
N THR A 35 7.80 -2.05 13.79
CA THR A 35 7.32 -3.21 13.05
C THR A 35 6.78 -4.27 14.01
N PRO A 36 5.66 -4.93 13.69
CA PRO A 36 5.08 -5.94 14.56
C PRO A 36 6.03 -7.14 14.71
N LYS A 37 6.07 -7.75 15.89
CA LYS A 37 6.86 -8.96 16.17
C LYS A 37 6.28 -10.20 15.48
N SER A 38 4.98 -10.18 15.20
CA SER A 38 4.25 -11.23 14.49
C SER A 38 3.11 -10.60 13.70
N GLY A 39 2.77 -11.19 12.56
CA GLY A 39 1.79 -10.62 11.64
C GLY A 39 2.34 -9.42 10.89
N ASN A 40 1.45 -8.67 10.28
CA ASN A 40 1.78 -7.54 9.40
C ASN A 40 0.99 -6.26 9.72
N TYR A 41 0.35 -6.18 10.91
CA TYR A 41 -0.41 -5.01 11.33
C TYR A 41 0.36 -4.15 12.33
N GLY A 42 0.31 -2.85 12.13
CA GLY A 42 0.78 -1.84 13.06
C GLY A 42 -0.27 -0.73 13.23
N PHE A 43 -0.04 0.16 14.20
CA PHE A 43 -0.90 1.30 14.45
C PHE A 43 -0.07 2.57 14.62
N ALA A 44 -0.38 3.59 13.81
CA ALA A 44 0.23 4.91 13.88
C ALA A 44 -0.55 5.76 14.88
N HIS A 45 -0.12 5.78 16.14
CA HIS A 45 -0.83 6.44 17.24
C HIS A 45 -1.10 7.92 17.00
N ASP A 46 -0.12 8.65 16.50
CA ASP A 46 -0.23 10.09 16.26
C ASP A 46 -1.24 10.43 15.14
N LEU A 47 -1.39 9.53 14.17
CA LEU A 47 -2.30 9.67 13.05
C LEU A 47 -3.64 8.93 13.26
N LYS A 48 -3.75 8.13 14.33
CA LYS A 48 -4.91 7.27 14.64
C LYS A 48 -5.30 6.38 13.46
N MET A 49 -4.31 5.73 12.86
CA MET A 49 -4.44 5.02 11.60
C MET A 49 -3.80 3.64 11.71
N ASP A 50 -4.48 2.62 11.21
CA ASP A 50 -3.90 1.29 11.05
C ASP A 50 -2.94 1.28 9.85
N VAL A 51 -1.95 0.39 9.92
CA VAL A 51 -0.95 0.21 8.86
C VAL A 51 -0.74 -1.28 8.61
N ILE A 52 -0.76 -1.67 7.34
CA ILE A 52 -0.36 -3.01 6.91
C ILE A 52 1.08 -2.93 6.39
N PHE A 53 1.94 -3.83 6.87
CA PHE A 53 3.32 -3.94 6.38
C PHE A 53 3.43 -5.05 5.34
N VAL A 54 4.11 -4.77 4.24
CA VAL A 54 4.43 -5.72 3.18
C VAL A 54 5.93 -5.64 2.83
N ASP A 55 6.48 -6.72 2.30
CA ASP A 55 7.91 -6.88 2.06
C ASP A 55 8.25 -7.22 0.60
N GLY A 56 7.25 -7.48 -0.23
CA GLY A 56 7.45 -7.99 -1.58
C GLY A 56 7.99 -6.95 -2.55
N HIS A 57 7.37 -5.77 -2.61
CA HIS A 57 7.84 -4.66 -3.43
C HIS A 57 9.15 -4.10 -2.87
N THR A 58 9.14 -3.64 -1.64
CA THR A 58 10.33 -3.20 -0.88
C THR A 58 10.19 -3.56 0.60
N GLU A 59 11.28 -3.57 1.34
CA GLU A 59 11.34 -3.97 2.76
C GLU A 59 10.44 -3.07 3.63
N LYS A 60 9.45 -3.65 4.30
CA LYS A 60 8.55 -2.95 5.23
C LYS A 60 7.82 -1.74 4.60
N GLN A 61 7.37 -1.89 3.37
CA GLN A 61 6.44 -0.93 2.77
C GLN A 61 5.17 -0.86 3.63
N MET A 62 4.67 0.34 3.85
CA MET A 62 3.49 0.61 4.67
C MET A 62 2.28 0.91 3.78
N LEU A 63 1.18 0.24 4.04
CA LEU A 63 -0.12 0.49 3.43
C LEU A 63 -1.05 1.10 4.49
N PRO A 64 -1.28 2.41 4.50
CA PRO A 64 -2.22 3.06 5.41
C PRO A 64 -3.65 2.56 5.24
N VAL A 65 -4.32 2.29 6.37
CA VAL A 65 -5.74 1.91 6.44
C VAL A 65 -6.47 3.02 7.18
N ILE A 66 -7.30 3.76 6.46
CA ILE A 66 -7.91 5.00 6.92
C ILE A 66 -9.42 4.82 7.06
N GLN A 67 -9.95 5.09 8.25
CA GLN A 67 -11.38 5.20 8.48
C GLN A 67 -11.81 6.63 8.16
N TYR A 68 -12.69 6.78 7.17
CA TYR A 68 -13.22 8.08 6.81
C TYR A 68 -14.72 8.01 6.52
N GLN A 69 -15.50 8.81 7.24
CA GLN A 69 -16.94 8.66 7.30
C GLN A 69 -17.31 7.20 7.67
N GLU A 70 -18.15 6.53 6.89
CA GLU A 70 -18.56 5.14 7.13
C GLU A 70 -17.80 4.12 6.27
N LYS A 71 -16.71 4.55 5.63
CA LYS A 71 -15.91 3.72 4.70
C LYS A 71 -14.47 3.56 5.19
N THR A 72 -13.89 2.43 4.84
CA THR A 72 -12.47 2.18 5.01
C THR A 72 -11.76 2.34 3.68
N ILE A 73 -10.77 3.22 3.63
CA ILE A 73 -9.88 3.41 2.49
C ILE A 73 -8.55 2.74 2.81
N VAL A 74 -8.01 1.96 1.89
CA VAL A 74 -6.67 1.41 2.00
C VAL A 74 -5.80 1.93 0.86
N PHE A 75 -4.72 2.62 1.20
CA PHE A 75 -3.75 3.07 0.21
C PHE A 75 -2.95 1.87 -0.29
N GLY A 76 -3.09 1.57 -1.59
CA GLY A 76 -2.47 0.39 -2.22
C GLY A 76 -0.96 0.49 -2.36
N ALA A 77 -0.41 1.71 -2.33
CA ALA A 77 0.99 1.99 -2.59
C ALA A 77 1.50 1.18 -3.81
N ASP A 78 2.74 0.72 -3.76
CA ASP A 78 3.32 -0.09 -4.84
C ASP A 78 2.98 -1.60 -4.76
N LEU A 79 2.19 -2.02 -3.76
CA LEU A 79 1.63 -3.37 -3.77
C LEU A 79 0.58 -3.53 -4.88
N ILE A 80 -0.27 -2.49 -5.06
CA ILE A 80 -1.27 -2.40 -6.14
C ILE A 80 -1.29 -0.96 -6.67
N PRO A 81 -0.34 -0.59 -7.53
CA PRO A 81 -0.15 0.81 -7.93
C PRO A 81 -1.26 1.35 -8.84
N THR A 82 -1.93 0.48 -9.59
CA THR A 82 -3.03 0.86 -10.51
C THR A 82 -4.11 -0.21 -10.56
N ALA A 83 -5.28 0.13 -11.10
CA ALA A 83 -6.37 -0.83 -11.34
C ALA A 83 -5.93 -2.04 -12.18
N GLY A 84 -4.99 -1.85 -13.12
CA GLY A 84 -4.43 -2.93 -13.93
C GLY A 84 -3.63 -3.97 -13.12
N HIS A 85 -3.16 -3.62 -11.92
CA HIS A 85 -2.42 -4.51 -11.05
C HIS A 85 -3.30 -5.26 -10.02
N ILE A 86 -4.63 -5.09 -10.05
CA ILE A 86 -5.54 -5.83 -9.16
C ILE A 86 -5.43 -7.35 -9.35
N PRO A 87 -5.38 -7.92 -10.58
CA PRO A 87 -5.21 -9.36 -10.70
C PRO A 87 -3.95 -9.85 -9.99
N GLN A 88 -4.08 -10.88 -9.14
CA GLN A 88 -3.02 -11.32 -8.22
C GLN A 88 -1.66 -11.58 -8.90
N VAL A 89 -1.67 -12.09 -10.12
CA VAL A 89 -0.44 -12.44 -10.86
C VAL A 89 0.26 -11.26 -11.51
N TYR A 90 -0.38 -10.08 -11.55
CA TYR A 90 0.21 -8.88 -12.16
C TYR A 90 0.96 -8.08 -11.11
N VAL A 91 2.27 -8.28 -11.04
CA VAL A 91 3.19 -7.59 -10.14
C VAL A 91 4.07 -6.61 -10.92
N MET A 92 4.63 -5.63 -10.21
CA MET A 92 5.50 -4.64 -10.86
C MET A 92 6.85 -5.23 -11.27
N GLY A 93 7.39 -4.77 -12.39
CA GLY A 93 8.75 -5.12 -12.80
C GLY A 93 9.83 -4.68 -11.81
N TYR A 94 9.50 -3.76 -10.92
CA TYR A 94 10.41 -3.23 -9.89
C TYR A 94 10.35 -3.97 -8.55
N ASP A 95 9.45 -4.94 -8.39
CA ASP A 95 9.36 -5.72 -7.15
C ASP A 95 10.68 -6.40 -6.82
N THR A 96 11.13 -6.26 -5.57
CA THR A 96 12.37 -6.92 -5.14
C THR A 96 12.19 -8.41 -4.88
N ARG A 97 10.95 -8.80 -4.50
CA ARG A 97 10.56 -10.19 -4.22
C ARG A 97 9.18 -10.48 -4.85
N PRO A 98 9.09 -10.62 -6.19
CA PRO A 98 7.80 -10.68 -6.89
C PRO A 98 6.88 -11.83 -6.47
N LEU A 99 7.43 -12.98 -6.07
CA LEU A 99 6.63 -14.10 -5.55
C LEU A 99 6.04 -13.78 -4.17
N LEU A 100 6.78 -13.06 -3.33
CA LEU A 100 6.27 -12.58 -2.05
C LEU A 100 5.19 -11.50 -2.26
N THR A 101 5.42 -10.56 -3.18
CA THR A 101 4.37 -9.57 -3.57
C THR A 101 3.08 -10.28 -3.96
N MET A 102 3.15 -11.34 -4.77
CA MET A 102 1.98 -12.11 -5.17
C MET A 102 1.23 -12.72 -3.97
N GLU A 103 1.97 -13.30 -3.02
CA GLU A 103 1.40 -13.90 -1.81
C GLU A 103 0.73 -12.84 -0.92
N GLU A 104 1.45 -11.75 -0.64
CA GLU A 104 0.96 -10.63 0.19
C GLU A 104 -0.27 -9.97 -0.46
N LYS A 105 -0.21 -9.73 -1.77
CA LYS A 105 -1.32 -9.18 -2.54
C LYS A 105 -2.56 -10.08 -2.50
N GLY A 106 -2.40 -11.39 -2.60
CA GLY A 106 -3.52 -12.32 -2.50
C GLY A 106 -4.25 -12.21 -1.14
N LYS A 107 -3.51 -12.13 -0.05
CA LYS A 107 -4.04 -11.94 1.31
C LYS A 107 -4.70 -10.56 1.46
N PHE A 108 -4.04 -9.52 0.99
CA PHE A 108 -4.50 -8.14 1.04
C PHE A 108 -5.82 -7.94 0.26
N LEU A 109 -5.87 -8.42 -0.98
CA LEU A 109 -7.07 -8.33 -1.82
C LEU A 109 -8.26 -9.06 -1.18
N LYS A 110 -8.00 -10.25 -0.61
CA LYS A 110 -9.05 -10.99 0.10
C LYS A 110 -9.59 -10.19 1.29
N GLN A 111 -8.71 -9.58 2.07
CA GLN A 111 -9.11 -8.74 3.18
C GLN A 111 -9.93 -7.52 2.71
N CYS A 112 -9.54 -6.88 1.61
CA CYS A 112 -10.30 -5.76 1.04
C CYS A 112 -11.73 -6.17 0.66
N VAL A 113 -11.89 -7.34 0.02
CA VAL A 113 -13.22 -7.87 -0.35
C VAL A 113 -14.02 -8.26 0.90
N ASP A 114 -13.41 -8.97 1.85
CA ASP A 114 -14.10 -9.46 3.06
C ASP A 114 -14.61 -8.32 3.96
N ASN A 115 -14.04 -7.12 3.85
CA ASN A 115 -14.34 -5.97 4.72
C ASN A 115 -14.85 -4.73 3.93
N ASP A 116 -15.17 -4.86 2.66
CA ASP A 116 -15.66 -3.78 1.79
C ASP A 116 -14.74 -2.54 1.77
N TYR A 117 -13.41 -2.78 1.75
CA TYR A 117 -12.44 -1.69 1.68
C TYR A 117 -12.38 -1.08 0.29
N LEU A 118 -12.29 0.24 0.22
CA LEU A 118 -11.97 0.97 -1.01
C LEU A 118 -10.45 1.04 -1.17
N LEU A 119 -9.95 0.55 -2.29
CA LEU A 119 -8.55 0.64 -2.66
C LEU A 119 -8.26 2.02 -3.25
N PHE A 120 -7.27 2.74 -2.70
CA PHE A 120 -6.80 4.02 -3.22
C PHE A 120 -5.46 3.83 -3.93
N PHE A 121 -5.37 4.31 -5.18
CA PHE A 121 -4.19 4.10 -6.02
C PHE A 121 -3.18 5.23 -5.93
N GLU A 122 -1.89 4.88 -6.01
CA GLU A 122 -0.78 5.83 -6.04
C GLU A 122 -0.45 6.27 -7.48
N HIS A 123 -0.46 5.35 -8.42
CA HIS A 123 0.08 5.55 -9.78
C HIS A 123 -0.97 5.43 -10.89
N ASP A 124 -2.26 5.37 -10.57
CA ASP A 124 -3.31 5.32 -11.59
C ASP A 124 -3.72 6.74 -12.02
N ALA A 125 -3.49 7.06 -13.28
CA ALA A 125 -3.77 8.39 -13.82
C ALA A 125 -5.27 8.67 -14.01
N HIS A 126 -6.14 7.65 -13.91
CA HIS A 126 -7.55 7.75 -14.26
C HIS A 126 -8.50 7.36 -13.13
N ASN A 127 -8.04 6.50 -12.21
CA ASN A 127 -8.86 5.95 -11.15
C ASN A 127 -8.26 6.33 -9.79
N GLU A 128 -9.03 7.02 -8.96
CA GLU A 128 -8.60 7.38 -7.60
C GLU A 128 -8.87 6.21 -6.65
N LEU A 129 -10.09 5.72 -6.65
CA LEU A 129 -10.59 4.66 -5.79
C LEU A 129 -11.17 3.50 -6.59
N ALA A 130 -11.14 2.32 -6.00
CA ALA A 130 -11.81 1.14 -6.55
C ALA A 130 -12.43 0.27 -5.47
N SER A 131 -13.60 -0.30 -5.76
CA SER A 131 -14.14 -1.46 -5.05
C SER A 131 -13.70 -2.76 -5.74
N LEU A 132 -13.72 -3.86 -4.99
CA LEU A 132 -13.27 -5.16 -5.43
C LEU A 132 -14.38 -6.20 -5.29
N LYS A 133 -14.39 -7.18 -6.19
CA LYS A 133 -15.29 -8.34 -6.09
C LYS A 133 -14.58 -9.65 -6.31
N MET A 134 -15.11 -10.70 -5.68
CA MET A 134 -14.72 -12.06 -5.97
C MET A 134 -15.39 -12.54 -7.26
N THR A 135 -14.62 -13.18 -8.13
CA THR A 135 -15.10 -13.83 -9.36
C THR A 135 -14.55 -15.25 -9.47
N GLU A 136 -15.04 -16.03 -10.43
CA GLU A 136 -14.50 -17.37 -10.74
C GLU A 136 -13.00 -17.35 -11.08
N LYS A 137 -12.50 -16.19 -11.59
CA LYS A 137 -11.09 -15.98 -11.95
C LYS A 137 -10.28 -15.30 -10.83
N GLY A 138 -10.79 -15.30 -9.58
CA GLY A 138 -10.22 -14.60 -8.44
C GLY A 138 -10.74 -13.18 -8.29
N ILE A 139 -10.11 -12.40 -7.43
CA ILE A 139 -10.52 -11.02 -7.14
C ILE A 139 -10.23 -10.11 -8.34
N ARG A 140 -11.19 -9.24 -8.65
CA ARG A 140 -11.16 -8.30 -9.76
C ARG A 140 -11.69 -6.94 -9.32
N LEU A 141 -11.39 -5.92 -10.11
CA LEU A 141 -12.04 -4.63 -10.07
C LEU A 141 -13.55 -4.82 -10.16
N ASP A 142 -14.30 -4.14 -9.30
CA ASP A 142 -15.75 -4.02 -9.40
C ASP A 142 -16.10 -2.69 -10.03
N GLU A 143 -15.95 -1.60 -9.29
CA GLU A 143 -16.25 -0.24 -9.76
C GLU A 143 -15.06 0.70 -9.43
N THR A 144 -14.98 1.81 -10.14
CA THR A 144 -14.03 2.89 -9.85
C THR A 144 -14.77 4.15 -9.47
N PHE A 145 -14.16 4.98 -8.61
CA PHE A 145 -14.76 6.19 -8.08
C PHE A 145 -13.69 7.30 -8.02
N SER A 146 -14.12 8.53 -8.22
CA SER A 146 -13.41 9.68 -7.69
C SER A 146 -13.66 9.83 -6.18
N MET A 147 -12.84 10.58 -5.48
CA MET A 147 -13.08 10.93 -4.07
C MET A 147 -14.42 11.66 -3.91
N ASN A 148 -14.80 12.52 -4.87
CA ASN A 148 -16.08 13.21 -4.88
C ASN A 148 -17.28 12.25 -4.95
N GLU A 149 -17.23 11.27 -5.85
CA GLU A 149 -18.30 10.27 -5.98
C GLU A 149 -18.43 9.38 -4.76
N ALA A 150 -17.29 9.01 -4.17
CA ALA A 150 -17.28 8.14 -3.00
C ALA A 150 -17.76 8.83 -1.71
N PHE A 151 -17.54 10.14 -1.56
CA PHE A 151 -17.71 10.86 -0.28
C PHE A 151 -18.60 12.11 -0.38
N GLY A 152 -19.04 12.52 -1.58
CA GLY A 152 -20.04 13.58 -1.75
C GLY A 152 -19.52 14.99 -1.43
N TYR A 153 -18.36 15.35 -1.95
CA TYR A 153 -17.82 16.73 -1.84
C TYR A 153 -18.42 17.64 -2.90
#